data_24a3dcee6c7f6905f80fe79102371b31
#
_entry.id   24a3dcee6c7f6905f80fe79102371b31
#
_cell.length_a   1.000
_cell.length_b   1.000
_cell.length_c   1.000
_cell.angle_alpha   90.00
_cell.angle_beta   90.00
_cell.angle_gamma   90.00
#
_symmetry.space_group_name_H-M   'P 1'
#
loop_
_entity.id
_entity.type
_entity.pdbx_description
1 polymer ?
#
loop_
_entity_poly.entity_id
_entity_poly.type
_entity_poly.pdbx_seq_one_letter_code
_entity_poly.pdbx_strand_id
1 'polypeptide(L)'
;NGHSIPQNSYEGKPIKWNKVHNLPDHVYFSHEQHVAVGGLHCQNCHGDVATFAAGRIAPVEEINELRDKFPGIIELSKPTLTMGWCIECHNKAEIDLASSGYYTEMHDRLKTTLRGNEELRRFLEDDKITVRELGGWECSKCHY
;
A
#
# COMPACT_ATOMS: atom_id res chain seq x y z
N ASN A 1 -28.99 8.55 -0.05
CA ASN A 1 -28.86 9.81 -0.80
C ASN A 1 -27.41 10.00 -1.13
N GLY A 2 -26.97 9.42 -2.29
CA GLY A 2 -25.65 9.62 -2.82
C GLY A 2 -25.49 11.08 -3.29
N HIS A 3 -24.74 11.87 -2.53
CA HIS A 3 -24.26 13.15 -3.04
C HIS A 3 -23.16 12.86 -4.06
N SER A 4 -23.54 12.74 -5.33
CA SER A 4 -22.57 12.91 -6.40
C SER A 4 -22.13 14.35 -6.41
N ILE A 5 -20.86 14.62 -6.16
CA ILE A 5 -20.26 15.92 -6.36
C ILE A 5 -20.40 16.23 -7.87
N PRO A 6 -21.07 17.34 -8.26
CA PRO A 6 -21.21 17.67 -9.68
C PRO A 6 -19.82 17.77 -10.31
N GLN A 7 -19.61 17.07 -11.41
CA GLN A 7 -18.33 17.02 -12.14
C GLN A 7 -17.81 18.42 -12.56
N ASN A 8 -18.69 19.40 -12.59
CA ASN A 8 -18.40 20.78 -12.98
C ASN A 8 -17.88 21.67 -11.82
N SER A 9 -17.83 21.18 -10.59
CA SER A 9 -17.34 21.95 -9.43
C SER A 9 -15.86 21.78 -9.14
N TYR A 10 -15.18 20.86 -9.86
CA TYR A 10 -13.74 20.67 -9.71
C TYR A 10 -12.98 21.67 -10.58
N GLU A 11 -12.58 22.77 -9.97
CA GLU A 11 -11.80 23.84 -10.64
C GLU A 11 -10.31 23.48 -10.86
N GLY A 12 -9.94 22.22 -10.77
CA GLY A 12 -8.54 21.79 -10.91
C GLY A 12 -7.62 22.24 -9.77
N LYS A 13 -8.17 22.76 -8.68
CA LYS A 13 -7.37 23.15 -7.51
C LYS A 13 -7.09 21.94 -6.63
N PRO A 14 -5.87 21.80 -6.07
CA PRO A 14 -5.57 20.76 -5.14
C PRO A 14 -6.51 20.79 -3.92
N ILE A 15 -6.98 19.62 -3.50
CA ILE A 15 -7.80 19.51 -2.29
C ILE A 15 -6.93 19.87 -1.09
N LYS A 16 -7.41 20.80 -0.26
CA LYS A 16 -6.79 21.11 1.03
C LYS A 16 -7.16 20.03 2.03
N TRP A 17 -6.24 19.11 2.26
CA TRP A 17 -6.41 18.06 3.25
C TRP A 17 -6.13 18.57 4.66
N ASN A 18 -7.02 18.24 5.62
CA ASN A 18 -6.70 18.35 7.02
C ASN A 18 -5.97 17.10 7.47
N LYS A 19 -4.74 17.26 7.96
CA LYS A 19 -3.93 16.15 8.46
C LYS A 19 -4.50 15.70 9.82
N VAL A 20 -5.22 14.60 9.84
CA VAL A 20 -5.88 14.05 11.06
C VAL A 20 -4.90 13.19 11.87
N HIS A 21 -4.05 12.42 11.18
CA HIS A 21 -2.99 11.63 11.81
C HIS A 21 -1.64 12.27 11.53
N ASN A 22 -0.89 12.52 12.60
CA ASN A 22 0.43 13.11 12.50
C ASN A 22 1.49 12.02 12.61
N LEU A 23 2.03 11.58 11.46
CA LEU A 23 3.32 10.94 11.46
C LEU A 23 4.40 12.00 11.78
N PRO A 24 5.52 11.62 12.42
CA PRO A 24 6.65 12.51 12.58
C PRO A 24 7.08 13.16 11.25
N ASP A 25 7.56 14.38 11.27
CA ASP A 25 7.89 15.12 10.04
C ASP A 25 8.98 14.44 9.18
N HIS A 26 9.79 13.60 9.78
CA HIS A 26 10.82 12.80 9.09
C HIS A 26 10.30 11.49 8.49
N VAL A 27 8.99 11.24 8.55
CA VAL A 27 8.37 10.03 7.99
C VAL A 27 7.54 10.39 6.76
N TYR A 28 7.93 9.83 5.63
CA TYR A 28 7.17 9.93 4.39
C TYR A 28 6.18 8.77 4.27
N PHE A 29 4.95 9.09 3.93
CA PHE A 29 3.90 8.13 3.56
C PHE A 29 3.15 8.59 2.32
N SER A 30 3.00 7.72 1.34
CA SER A 30 2.24 7.98 0.11
C SER A 30 1.10 6.98 -0.05
N HIS A 31 -0.14 7.48 -0.09
CA HIS A 31 -1.30 6.67 -0.44
C HIS A 31 -1.18 6.07 -1.85
N GLU A 32 -0.65 6.83 -2.81
CA GLU A 32 -0.46 6.37 -4.18
C GLU A 32 0.40 5.11 -4.24
N GLN A 33 1.54 5.11 -3.52
CA GLN A 33 2.44 3.95 -3.46
C GLN A 33 1.78 2.74 -2.82
N HIS A 34 0.94 2.92 -1.81
CA HIS A 34 0.30 1.82 -1.09
C HIS A 34 -0.95 1.29 -1.81
N VAL A 35 -1.80 2.18 -2.31
CA VAL A 35 -3.09 1.81 -2.89
C VAL A 35 -2.99 1.57 -4.39
N ALA A 36 -2.46 2.53 -5.15
CA ALA A 36 -2.43 2.42 -6.60
C ALA A 36 -1.32 1.47 -7.10
N VAL A 37 -0.12 1.55 -6.50
CA VAL A 37 1.02 0.72 -6.89
C VAL A 37 1.03 -0.62 -6.15
N GLY A 38 0.84 -0.60 -4.83
CA GLY A 38 0.87 -1.78 -3.97
C GLY A 38 -0.44 -2.59 -3.96
N GLY A 39 -1.53 -2.06 -4.53
CA GLY A 39 -2.81 -2.75 -4.61
C GLY A 39 -3.51 -2.97 -3.27
N LEU A 40 -3.10 -2.28 -2.20
CA LEU A 40 -3.70 -2.47 -0.89
C LEU A 40 -5.11 -1.89 -0.81
N HIS A 41 -6.02 -2.65 -0.21
CA HIS A 41 -7.36 -2.17 0.10
C HIS A 41 -7.34 -1.14 1.23
N CYS A 42 -8.25 -0.17 1.18
CA CYS A 42 -8.38 0.88 2.22
C CYS A 42 -8.53 0.27 3.63
N GLN A 43 -9.19 -0.89 3.72
CA GLN A 43 -9.44 -1.61 4.95
C GLN A 43 -8.16 -2.12 5.65
N ASN A 44 -7.06 -2.31 4.92
CA ASN A 44 -5.78 -2.72 5.52
C ASN A 44 -5.20 -1.69 6.51
N CYS A 45 -5.68 -0.44 6.44
CA CYS A 45 -5.22 0.64 7.31
C CYS A 45 -6.37 1.31 8.06
N HIS A 46 -7.52 1.44 7.41
CA HIS A 46 -8.63 2.25 7.91
C HIS A 46 -9.74 1.42 8.57
N GLY A 47 -9.67 0.08 8.56
CA GLY A 47 -10.75 -0.75 9.06
C GLY A 47 -11.97 -0.73 8.13
N ASP A 48 -13.17 -0.96 8.65
CA ASP A 48 -14.41 -0.94 7.86
C ASP A 48 -14.83 0.50 7.51
N VAL A 49 -14.19 1.05 6.48
CA VAL A 49 -14.38 2.46 6.04
C VAL A 49 -15.82 2.79 5.67
N ALA A 50 -16.65 1.80 5.35
CA ALA A 50 -18.04 2.02 5.01
C ALA A 50 -18.89 2.43 6.24
N THR A 51 -18.40 2.16 7.44
CA THR A 51 -19.10 2.45 8.70
C THR A 51 -18.69 3.77 9.35
N PHE A 52 -17.69 4.48 8.81
CA PHE A 52 -17.14 5.69 9.44
C PHE A 52 -17.62 6.97 8.79
N ALA A 53 -17.82 8.00 9.63
CA ALA A 53 -18.11 9.37 9.17
C ALA A 53 -16.85 10.11 8.70
N ALA A 54 -15.65 9.71 9.14
CA ALA A 54 -14.37 10.32 8.78
C ALA A 54 -13.27 9.25 8.71
N GLY A 55 -12.28 9.47 7.85
CA GLY A 55 -11.11 8.59 7.75
C GLY A 55 -10.31 8.59 9.06
N ARG A 56 -9.97 7.40 9.55
CA ARG A 56 -9.08 7.18 10.69
C ARG A 56 -8.18 5.99 10.38
N ILE A 57 -7.08 5.86 11.09
CA ILE A 57 -6.34 4.60 11.13
C ILE A 57 -6.96 3.74 12.22
N ALA A 58 -7.37 2.52 11.86
CA ALA A 58 -7.99 1.59 12.79
C ALA A 58 -6.92 0.90 13.67
N PRO A 59 -7.26 0.49 14.90
CA PRO A 59 -6.43 -0.43 15.67
C PRO A 59 -6.17 -1.74 14.91
N VAL A 60 -5.02 -2.36 15.16
CA VAL A 60 -4.62 -3.59 14.45
C VAL A 60 -5.60 -4.73 14.67
N GLU A 61 -6.19 -4.81 15.85
CA GLU A 61 -7.19 -5.82 16.21
C GLU A 61 -8.44 -5.70 15.32
N GLU A 62 -8.92 -4.47 15.13
CA GLU A 62 -10.08 -4.19 14.27
C GLU A 62 -9.78 -4.53 12.80
N ILE A 63 -8.59 -4.23 12.32
CA ILE A 63 -8.16 -4.59 10.96
C ILE A 63 -8.15 -6.11 10.79
N ASN A 64 -7.57 -6.83 11.75
CA ASN A 64 -7.50 -8.28 11.70
C ASN A 64 -8.86 -8.97 11.71
N GLU A 65 -9.87 -8.40 12.39
CA GLU A 65 -11.25 -8.91 12.41
C GLU A 65 -11.93 -8.84 11.02
N LEU A 66 -11.41 -8.02 10.11
CA LEU A 66 -11.96 -7.89 8.77
C LEU A 66 -11.50 -8.98 7.79
N ARG A 67 -10.56 -9.84 8.17
CA ARG A 67 -9.98 -10.87 7.28
C ARG A 67 -11.03 -11.80 6.68
N ASP A 68 -12.04 -12.15 7.46
CA ASP A 68 -13.12 -13.02 7.00
C ASP A 68 -14.10 -12.32 6.04
N LYS A 69 -14.15 -10.98 6.10
CA LYS A 69 -15.04 -10.17 5.27
C LYS A 69 -14.39 -9.66 4.00
N PHE A 70 -13.10 -9.35 4.05
CA PHE A 70 -12.36 -8.75 2.96
C PHE A 70 -11.11 -9.56 2.62
N PRO A 71 -11.08 -10.27 1.47
CA PRO A 71 -9.88 -10.92 0.99
C PRO A 71 -8.73 -9.91 0.82
N GLY A 72 -7.51 -10.32 1.15
CA GLY A 72 -6.33 -9.46 1.00
C GLY A 72 -6.02 -8.58 2.22
N ILE A 73 -6.73 -8.73 3.34
CA ILE A 73 -6.34 -8.13 4.62
C ILE A 73 -5.12 -8.86 5.18
N ILE A 74 -4.06 -8.09 5.45
CA ILE A 74 -2.80 -8.61 5.99
C ILE A 74 -2.90 -8.63 7.52
N GLU A 75 -2.73 -9.81 8.10
CA GLU A 75 -2.71 -9.96 9.57
C GLU A 75 -1.43 -9.40 10.15
N LEU A 76 -1.56 -8.44 11.06
CA LEU A 76 -0.45 -7.76 11.72
C LEU A 76 -0.61 -7.83 13.24
N SER A 77 0.51 -7.74 13.95
CA SER A 77 0.56 -7.84 15.42
C SER A 77 1.03 -6.56 16.11
N LYS A 78 1.69 -5.68 15.35
CA LYS A 78 2.23 -4.44 15.91
C LYS A 78 1.19 -3.32 15.91
N PRO A 79 1.20 -2.45 16.93
CA PRO A 79 0.27 -1.32 16.98
C PRO A 79 0.40 -0.44 15.73
N THR A 80 -0.75 -0.04 15.19
CA THR A 80 -0.84 0.80 14.00
C THR A 80 -0.07 2.13 14.15
N LEU A 81 0.46 2.63 13.04
CA LEU A 81 1.29 3.85 12.95
C LEU A 81 2.64 3.75 13.67
N THR A 82 3.03 2.60 14.19
CA THR A 82 4.39 2.39 14.67
C THR A 82 5.31 1.94 13.53
N MET A 83 6.62 2.21 13.66
CA MET A 83 7.60 1.70 12.70
C MET A 83 7.53 0.17 12.59
N GLY A 84 7.29 -0.52 13.72
CA GLY A 84 7.14 -1.98 13.76
C GLY A 84 5.96 -2.47 12.92
N TRP A 85 4.85 -1.74 12.90
CA TRP A 85 3.69 -2.05 12.07
C TRP A 85 3.99 -1.93 10.57
N CYS A 86 4.64 -0.84 10.18
CA CYS A 86 5.06 -0.64 8.78
C CYS A 86 6.02 -1.73 8.32
N ILE A 87 7.02 -2.06 9.13
CA ILE A 87 8.02 -3.10 8.83
C ILE A 87 7.36 -4.49 8.76
N GLU A 88 6.47 -4.81 9.69
CA GLU A 88 5.76 -6.10 9.68
C GLU A 88 4.92 -6.25 8.40
N CYS A 89 4.20 -5.20 8.00
CA CYS A 89 3.45 -5.18 6.76
C CYS A 89 4.37 -5.36 5.54
N HIS A 90 5.47 -4.60 5.45
CA HIS A 90 6.43 -4.70 4.34
C HIS A 90 7.12 -6.06 4.24
N ASN A 91 7.17 -6.83 5.32
CA ASN A 91 7.66 -8.22 5.30
C ASN A 91 6.64 -9.21 4.74
N LYS A 92 5.36 -8.93 4.91
CA LYS A 92 4.25 -9.85 4.59
C LYS A 92 3.53 -9.48 3.29
N ALA A 93 3.53 -8.18 2.94
CA ALA A 93 2.85 -7.70 1.75
C ALA A 93 3.57 -8.21 0.48
N GLU A 94 2.83 -8.94 -0.33
CA GLU A 94 3.24 -9.36 -1.66
C GLU A 94 2.60 -8.43 -2.70
N ILE A 95 3.36 -8.06 -3.71
CA ILE A 95 2.90 -7.28 -4.85
C ILE A 95 2.78 -8.24 -6.04
N ASP A 96 1.59 -8.31 -6.61
CA ASP A 96 1.35 -9.01 -7.86
C ASP A 96 1.84 -8.13 -9.02
N LEU A 97 2.99 -8.48 -9.57
CA LEU A 97 3.61 -7.73 -10.65
C LEU A 97 2.83 -7.84 -11.96
N ALA A 98 2.14 -8.95 -12.17
CA ALA A 98 1.40 -9.20 -13.40
C ALA A 98 0.10 -8.38 -13.47
N SER A 99 -0.58 -8.22 -12.33
CA SER A 99 -1.85 -7.47 -12.26
C SER A 99 -1.66 -5.95 -12.12
N SER A 100 -0.50 -5.50 -11.66
CA SER A 100 -0.19 -4.09 -11.50
C SER A 100 0.28 -3.46 -12.80
N GLY A 101 -0.53 -2.59 -13.43
CA GLY A 101 -0.17 -1.87 -14.63
C GLY A 101 1.13 -1.04 -14.51
N TYR A 102 1.49 -0.63 -13.30
CA TYR A 102 2.74 0.06 -13.02
C TYR A 102 3.95 -0.85 -13.23
N TYR A 103 3.87 -2.13 -12.83
CA TYR A 103 4.98 -3.07 -12.92
C TYR A 103 5.02 -3.84 -14.24
N THR A 104 3.93 -3.88 -15.01
CA THR A 104 3.86 -4.64 -16.26
C THR A 104 4.98 -4.24 -17.22
N GLU A 105 5.16 -2.94 -17.44
CA GLU A 105 6.23 -2.45 -18.33
C GLU A 105 7.63 -2.73 -17.76
N MET A 106 7.81 -2.58 -16.44
CA MET A 106 9.08 -2.88 -15.77
C MET A 106 9.38 -4.38 -15.82
N HIS A 107 8.39 -5.22 -15.58
CA HIS A 107 8.49 -6.66 -15.64
C HIS A 107 8.89 -7.15 -17.04
N ASP A 108 8.27 -6.62 -18.09
CA ASP A 108 8.61 -6.96 -19.49
C ASP A 108 10.02 -6.50 -19.86
N ARG A 109 10.42 -5.31 -19.43
CA ARG A 109 11.80 -4.82 -19.60
C ARG A 109 12.81 -5.70 -18.88
N LEU A 110 12.52 -6.10 -17.64
CA LEU A 110 13.38 -6.98 -16.86
C LEU A 110 13.49 -8.36 -17.49
N LYS A 111 12.40 -8.98 -17.93
CA LYS A 111 12.42 -10.26 -18.66
C LYS A 111 13.33 -10.23 -19.90
N THR A 112 13.36 -9.13 -20.61
CA THR A 112 14.19 -8.96 -21.81
C THR A 112 15.66 -8.66 -21.50
N THR A 113 15.94 -7.94 -20.43
CA THR A 113 17.29 -7.47 -20.07
C THR A 113 18.07 -8.51 -19.25
N LEU A 114 17.38 -9.42 -18.57
CA LEU A 114 17.95 -10.35 -17.59
C LEU A 114 18.30 -11.74 -18.18
N ARG A 115 18.54 -11.82 -19.49
CA ARG A 115 19.12 -13.03 -20.09
C ARG A 115 20.47 -13.31 -19.43
N GLY A 116 20.46 -14.17 -18.39
CA GLY A 116 21.67 -14.65 -17.71
C GLY A 116 21.78 -14.34 -16.22
N ASN A 117 20.83 -13.63 -15.62
CA ASN A 117 20.81 -13.44 -14.17
C ASN A 117 19.78 -14.37 -13.52
N GLU A 118 20.26 -15.53 -13.06
CA GLU A 118 19.45 -16.61 -12.46
C GLU A 118 18.73 -16.18 -11.19
N GLU A 119 19.34 -15.28 -10.43
CA GLU A 119 18.81 -14.79 -9.15
C GLU A 119 17.58 -13.89 -9.37
N LEU A 120 17.64 -13.00 -10.35
CA LEU A 120 16.51 -12.15 -10.74
C LEU A 120 15.39 -12.93 -11.45
N ARG A 121 15.74 -14.02 -12.15
CA ARG A 121 14.73 -14.90 -12.75
C ARG A 121 13.80 -15.51 -11.69
N ARG A 122 14.32 -15.89 -10.54
CA ARG A 122 13.52 -16.44 -9.43
C ARG A 122 12.45 -15.46 -8.94
N PHE A 123 12.77 -14.18 -8.86
CA PHE A 123 11.79 -13.15 -8.49
C PHE A 123 10.70 -12.90 -9.53
N LEU A 124 10.91 -13.35 -10.77
CA LEU A 124 9.95 -13.17 -11.85
C LEU A 124 9.17 -14.46 -12.19
N GLU A 125 9.53 -15.60 -11.59
CA GLU A 125 8.93 -16.89 -11.93
C GLU A 125 7.56 -17.10 -11.32
N ASP A 126 7.29 -16.52 -10.14
CA ASP A 126 6.00 -16.61 -9.45
C ASP A 126 5.13 -15.35 -9.59
N ASP A 127 5.61 -14.34 -10.34
CA ASP A 127 4.95 -13.05 -10.56
C ASP A 127 4.61 -12.29 -9.27
N LYS A 128 5.17 -12.70 -8.13
CA LYS A 128 4.99 -12.10 -6.82
C LYS A 128 6.33 -11.70 -6.22
N ILE A 129 6.34 -10.53 -5.60
CA ILE A 129 7.50 -10.01 -4.91
C ILE A 129 7.05 -9.34 -3.61
N THR A 130 7.76 -9.58 -2.52
CA THR A 130 7.48 -8.87 -1.28
C THR A 130 7.98 -7.43 -1.36
N VAL A 131 7.32 -6.54 -0.61
CA VAL A 131 7.76 -5.15 -0.49
C VAL A 131 9.18 -5.07 0.08
N ARG A 132 9.55 -6.02 0.94
CA ARG A 132 10.92 -6.15 1.46
C ARG A 132 11.95 -6.40 0.34
N GLU A 133 11.67 -7.33 -0.57
CA GLU A 133 12.54 -7.66 -1.70
C GLU A 133 12.70 -6.48 -2.68
N LEU A 134 11.67 -5.62 -2.77
CA LEU A 134 11.74 -4.34 -3.50
C LEU A 134 12.52 -3.24 -2.77
N GLY A 135 13.15 -3.55 -1.64
CA GLY A 135 13.89 -2.56 -0.84
C GLY A 135 13.02 -1.70 0.06
N GLY A 136 11.75 -2.07 0.29
CA GLY A 136 10.84 -1.35 1.18
C GLY A 136 11.24 -1.38 2.67
N TRP A 137 12.38 -1.99 2.99
CA TRP A 137 13.01 -2.03 4.31
C TRP A 137 14.12 -1.01 4.50
N GLU A 138 14.55 -0.37 3.44
CA GLU A 138 15.59 0.64 3.52
C GLU A 138 15.08 1.87 4.27
N CYS A 139 15.87 2.34 5.23
CA CYS A 139 15.50 3.49 6.07
C CYS A 139 15.10 4.72 5.25
N SER A 140 15.81 4.97 4.16
CA SER A 140 15.57 6.10 3.25
C SER A 140 14.26 6.01 2.44
N LYS A 141 13.57 4.89 2.46
CA LYS A 141 12.24 4.77 1.81
C LYS A 141 11.12 5.40 2.64
N CYS A 142 11.32 5.46 3.95
CA CYS A 142 10.35 5.99 4.90
C CYS A 142 10.84 7.24 5.63
N HIS A 143 12.17 7.45 5.68
CA HIS A 143 12.80 8.55 6.42
C HIS A 143 13.68 9.40 5.52
N TYR A 144 13.66 10.72 5.71
CA TYR A 144 14.51 11.71 5.02
C TYR A 144 15.04 12.75 6.01
#